data_c91e270523c4d7006e91a78b196b1d47
#
_entry.id   c91e270523c4d7006e91a78b196b1d47
#
_cell.length_a   1.000
_cell.length_b   1.000
_cell.length_c   1.000
_cell.angle_alpha   90.00
_cell.angle_beta   90.00
_cell.angle_gamma   90.00
#
_symmetry.space_group_name_H-M   'P 1'
#
loop_
_entity.id
_entity.type
_entity.pdbx_description
1 polymer ?
#
loop_
_entity_poly.entity_id
_entity_poly.type
_entity_poly.pdbx_seq_one_letter_code
_entity_poly.pdbx_strand_id
1 'polypeptide(L)'
;LIMERRKEIAILKAAGAHPFFITLSFLLTGLAAGCAGLLIGLPFGLLVSVNINKIISFIENALNLILKIVYIIGGGSTGFDSFRLLNPDYYLTEIPVSVPFAELFFMCGAVMLLSLAVSILPAVKAGKENPLEIFRKS
;
A
#
# COMPACT_ATOMS: atom_id res chain seq x y z
N LEU A 1 -6.55 -0.85 -20.81
CA LEU A 1 -5.45 -0.09 -20.20
C LEU A 1 -4.11 -0.33 -20.89
N ILE A 2 -3.65 -1.58 -21.09
CA ILE A 2 -2.35 -1.86 -21.75
C ILE A 2 -2.41 -1.53 -23.25
N MET A 3 -3.50 -1.80 -23.93
CA MET A 3 -3.66 -1.50 -25.37
C MET A 3 -3.74 0.00 -25.67
N GLU A 4 -4.39 0.79 -24.83
CA GLU A 4 -4.44 2.26 -24.97
C GLU A 4 -3.06 2.90 -24.82
N ARG A 5 -2.31 2.50 -23.81
CA ARG A 5 -0.93 2.98 -23.59
C ARG A 5 0.01 2.66 -24.76
N ARG A 6 -0.18 1.52 -25.41
CA ARG A 6 0.63 1.17 -26.60
C ARG A 6 0.36 2.07 -27.79
N LYS A 7 -0.90 2.46 -28.01
CA LYS A 7 -1.25 3.42 -29.09
C LYS A 7 -0.61 4.80 -28.86
N GLU A 8 -0.69 5.31 -27.63
CA GLU A 8 -0.05 6.59 -27.27
C GLU A 8 1.46 6.57 -27.50
N ILE A 9 2.14 5.47 -27.10
CA ILE A 9 3.58 5.28 -27.32
C ILE A 9 3.90 5.23 -28.81
N ALA A 10 3.08 4.54 -29.62
CA ALA A 10 3.28 4.44 -31.06
C ALA A 10 3.14 5.81 -31.74
N ILE A 11 2.18 6.61 -31.33
CA ILE A 11 1.97 7.98 -31.82
C ILE A 11 3.18 8.87 -31.46
N LEU A 12 3.65 8.82 -30.22
CA LEU A 12 4.82 9.60 -29.80
C LEU A 12 6.08 9.22 -30.59
N LYS A 13 6.28 7.93 -30.85
CA LYS A 13 7.41 7.44 -31.68
C LYS A 13 7.27 7.87 -33.15
N ALA A 14 6.05 7.81 -33.70
CA ALA A 14 5.78 8.29 -35.06
C ALA A 14 6.03 9.77 -35.20
N ALA A 15 5.81 10.55 -34.14
CA ALA A 15 6.14 11.97 -34.05
C ALA A 15 7.64 12.26 -33.84
N GLY A 16 8.51 11.22 -33.81
CA GLY A 16 9.95 11.36 -33.69
C GLY A 16 10.50 11.39 -32.27
N ALA A 17 9.71 11.02 -31.26
CA ALA A 17 10.18 10.96 -29.88
C ALA A 17 11.25 9.86 -29.71
N HIS A 18 12.40 10.25 -29.15
CA HIS A 18 13.49 9.31 -28.90
C HIS A 18 13.06 8.29 -27.80
N PRO A 19 13.36 6.98 -27.95
CA PRO A 19 12.98 5.93 -27.00
C PRO A 19 13.37 6.22 -25.54
N PHE A 20 14.47 6.92 -25.34
CA PHE A 20 14.96 7.33 -24.03
C PHE A 20 13.95 8.19 -23.25
N PHE A 21 13.32 9.17 -23.91
CA PHE A 21 12.34 10.05 -23.26
C PHE A 21 11.07 9.30 -22.85
N ILE A 22 10.67 8.31 -23.66
CA ILE A 22 9.54 7.44 -23.32
C ILE A 22 9.86 6.60 -22.07
N THR A 23 11.03 5.98 -22.04
CA THR A 23 11.50 5.20 -20.88
C THR A 23 11.61 6.07 -19.63
N LEU A 24 12.17 7.29 -19.78
CA LEU A 24 12.31 8.25 -18.68
C LEU A 24 10.94 8.68 -18.10
N SER A 25 9.94 8.90 -18.95
CA SER A 25 8.58 9.25 -18.51
C SER A 25 7.96 8.15 -17.66
N PHE A 26 8.14 6.87 -18.01
CA PHE A 26 7.67 5.75 -17.20
C PHE A 26 8.39 5.65 -15.85
N LEU A 27 9.71 5.89 -15.84
CA LEU A 27 10.49 5.89 -14.59
C LEU A 27 10.06 7.04 -13.68
N LEU A 28 9.86 8.24 -14.23
CA LEU A 28 9.38 9.41 -13.47
C LEU A 28 7.98 9.16 -12.91
N THR A 29 7.09 8.55 -13.69
CA THR A 29 5.74 8.19 -13.22
C THR A 29 5.81 7.19 -12.06
N GLY A 30 6.66 6.18 -12.14
CA GLY A 30 6.87 5.22 -11.08
C GLY A 30 7.44 5.86 -9.81
N LEU A 31 8.41 6.75 -9.97
CA LEU A 31 9.01 7.49 -8.87
C LEU A 31 8.00 8.44 -8.22
N ALA A 32 7.21 9.15 -9.00
CA ALA A 32 6.14 10.02 -8.50
C ALA A 32 5.08 9.22 -7.73
N ALA A 33 4.67 8.05 -8.23
CA ALA A 33 3.75 7.16 -7.54
C ALA A 33 4.34 6.64 -6.22
N GLY A 34 5.62 6.27 -6.21
CA GLY A 34 6.34 5.86 -4.99
C GLY A 34 6.42 6.97 -3.95
N CYS A 35 6.76 8.20 -4.38
CA CYS A 35 6.76 9.37 -3.50
C CYS A 35 5.37 9.67 -2.93
N ALA A 36 4.34 9.68 -3.77
CA ALA A 36 2.97 9.90 -3.33
C ALA A 36 2.51 8.83 -2.32
N GLY A 37 2.83 7.57 -2.59
CA GLY A 37 2.58 6.46 -1.67
C GLY A 37 3.26 6.65 -0.32
N LEU A 38 4.52 7.07 -0.29
CA LEU A 38 5.26 7.35 0.94
C LEU A 38 4.69 8.55 1.70
N LEU A 39 4.37 9.65 1.00
CA LEU A 39 3.83 10.85 1.63
C LEU A 39 2.48 10.61 2.32
N ILE A 40 1.67 9.73 1.78
CA ILE A 40 0.38 9.36 2.36
C ILE A 40 0.55 8.19 3.36
N GLY A 41 1.25 7.14 2.96
CA GLY A 41 1.36 5.90 3.74
C GLY A 41 2.13 6.07 5.04
N LEU A 42 3.21 6.86 5.05
CA LEU A 42 4.05 7.04 6.22
C LEU A 42 3.31 7.75 7.37
N PRO A 43 2.64 8.92 7.16
CA PRO A 43 1.87 9.55 8.24
C PRO A 43 0.74 8.67 8.74
N PHE A 44 -0.01 8.02 7.84
CA PHE A 44 -1.09 7.11 8.23
C PHE A 44 -0.57 5.90 9.01
N GLY A 45 0.54 5.30 8.56
CA GLY A 45 1.18 4.19 9.26
C GLY A 45 1.64 4.57 10.67
N LEU A 46 2.26 5.75 10.83
CA LEU A 46 2.67 6.28 12.12
C LEU A 46 1.47 6.56 13.03
N LEU A 47 0.41 7.17 12.51
CA LEU A 47 -0.82 7.43 13.27
C LEU A 47 -1.43 6.14 13.80
N VAL A 48 -1.51 5.10 12.97
CA VAL A 48 -2.00 3.78 13.39
C VAL A 48 -1.07 3.17 14.44
N SER A 49 0.23 3.19 14.21
CA SER A 49 1.23 2.61 15.10
C SER A 49 1.18 3.24 16.50
N VAL A 50 1.20 4.57 16.59
CA VAL A 50 1.18 5.28 17.89
C VAL A 50 -0.15 5.08 18.63
N ASN A 51 -1.25 4.90 17.90
CA ASN A 51 -2.57 4.69 18.51
C ASN A 51 -2.99 3.21 18.56
N ILE A 52 -2.06 2.27 18.37
CA ILE A 52 -2.38 0.84 18.27
C ILE A 52 -3.16 0.33 19.50
N ASN A 53 -2.79 0.74 20.71
CA ASN A 53 -3.47 0.35 21.94
C ASN A 53 -4.92 0.84 21.98
N LYS A 54 -5.18 2.07 21.51
CA LYS A 54 -6.54 2.61 21.40
C LYS A 54 -7.36 1.87 20.36
N ILE A 55 -6.74 1.50 19.25
CA ILE A 55 -7.39 0.75 18.19
C ILE A 55 -7.78 -0.65 18.69
N ILE A 56 -6.88 -1.32 19.41
CA ILE A 56 -7.16 -2.62 20.02
C ILE A 56 -8.32 -2.50 21.00
N SER A 57 -8.29 -1.53 21.92
CA SER A 57 -9.38 -1.30 22.88
C SER A 57 -10.71 -1.00 22.17
N PHE A 58 -10.68 -0.25 21.07
CA PHE A 58 -11.88 0.00 20.27
C PHE A 58 -12.44 -1.29 19.66
N ILE A 59 -11.58 -2.14 19.10
CA ILE A 59 -11.96 -3.45 18.54
C ILE A 59 -12.52 -4.38 19.65
N GLU A 60 -11.88 -4.43 20.82
CA GLU A 60 -12.36 -5.19 21.97
C GLU A 60 -13.76 -4.74 22.40
N ASN A 61 -13.97 -3.43 22.52
CA ASN A 61 -15.27 -2.89 22.90
C ASN A 61 -16.36 -3.20 21.84
N ALA A 62 -16.03 -3.07 20.57
CA ALA A 62 -16.95 -3.42 19.48
C ALA A 62 -17.31 -4.90 19.47
N LEU A 63 -16.30 -5.78 19.62
CA LEU A 63 -16.53 -7.22 19.73
C LEU A 63 -17.36 -7.58 20.95
N ASN A 64 -17.05 -7.02 22.11
CA ASN A 64 -17.79 -7.27 23.35
C ASN A 64 -19.24 -6.79 23.24
N LEU A 65 -19.48 -5.68 22.56
CA LEU A 65 -20.84 -5.21 22.28
C LEU A 65 -21.62 -6.22 21.43
N ILE A 66 -21.02 -6.69 20.33
CA ILE A 66 -21.64 -7.67 19.43
C ILE A 66 -21.90 -8.99 20.16
N LEU A 67 -20.90 -9.50 20.87
CA LEU A 67 -21.03 -10.75 21.64
C LEU A 67 -22.09 -10.62 22.74
N LYS A 68 -22.17 -9.49 23.43
CA LYS A 68 -23.21 -9.22 24.43
C LYS A 68 -24.60 -9.22 23.81
N ILE A 69 -24.77 -8.62 22.64
CA ILE A 69 -26.06 -8.62 21.92
C ILE A 69 -26.46 -10.05 21.55
N VAL A 70 -25.54 -10.80 20.96
CA VAL A 70 -25.76 -12.21 20.56
C VAL A 70 -26.09 -13.08 21.79
N TYR A 71 -25.40 -12.88 22.91
CA TYR A 71 -25.64 -13.61 24.15
C TYR A 71 -27.04 -13.33 24.73
N ILE A 72 -27.46 -12.05 24.72
CA ILE A 72 -28.80 -11.65 25.18
C ILE A 72 -29.91 -12.24 24.29
N ILE A 73 -29.72 -12.22 22.97
CA ILE A 73 -30.67 -12.78 22.01
C ILE A 73 -30.73 -14.31 22.14
N GLY A 74 -29.61 -14.95 22.47
CA GLY A 74 -29.52 -16.40 22.71
C GLY A 74 -30.08 -16.91 24.04
N GLY A 75 -30.67 -16.03 24.88
CA GLY A 75 -31.32 -16.41 26.16
C GLY A 75 -30.33 -16.54 27.33
N GLY A 76 -29.11 -16.11 27.21
CA GLY A 76 -28.14 -16.07 28.30
C GLY A 76 -28.42 -14.95 29.30
N SER A 77 -28.64 -15.26 30.57
CA SER A 77 -29.06 -14.30 31.59
C SER A 77 -27.98 -13.87 32.58
N THR A 78 -26.86 -14.61 32.70
CA THR A 78 -25.78 -14.25 33.65
C THR A 78 -24.45 -14.84 33.20
N GLY A 79 -23.36 -14.06 33.31
CA GLY A 79 -21.99 -14.59 33.18
C GLY A 79 -21.32 -14.38 31.81
N PHE A 80 -21.58 -13.25 31.11
CA PHE A 80 -20.78 -12.90 29.95
C PHE A 80 -19.39 -12.44 30.38
N ASP A 81 -18.39 -13.30 30.21
CA ASP A 81 -16.99 -12.88 30.35
C ASP A 81 -16.57 -12.03 29.16
N SER A 82 -16.12 -10.81 29.45
CA SER A 82 -15.64 -9.90 28.41
C SER A 82 -14.42 -10.47 27.73
N PHE A 83 -14.48 -10.55 26.40
CA PHE A 83 -13.35 -10.96 25.57
C PHE A 83 -12.29 -9.87 25.62
N ARG A 84 -11.05 -10.22 26.01
CA ARG A 84 -9.90 -9.36 26.00
C ARG A 84 -8.86 -9.92 25.03
N LEU A 85 -8.44 -9.13 24.05
CA LEU A 85 -7.36 -9.48 23.12
C LEU A 85 -6.00 -9.46 23.81
N LEU A 86 -5.81 -8.49 24.72
CA LEU A 86 -4.63 -8.39 25.55
C LEU A 86 -4.98 -8.85 26.95
N ASN A 87 -4.56 -10.07 27.31
CA ASN A 87 -4.79 -10.61 28.65
C ASN A 87 -3.62 -10.19 29.56
N PRO A 88 -3.87 -9.46 30.68
CA PRO A 88 -2.85 -9.06 31.65
C PRO A 88 -2.06 -10.21 32.23
N ASP A 89 -2.66 -11.40 32.25
CA ASP A 89 -2.03 -12.62 32.78
C ASP A 89 -0.89 -13.16 31.91
N TYR A 90 -0.80 -12.71 30.64
CA TYR A 90 0.20 -13.12 29.66
C TYR A 90 1.22 -12.04 29.28
N TYR A 91 1.57 -11.12 30.16
CA TYR A 91 2.69 -10.17 30.05
C TYR A 91 2.48 -8.80 29.41
N LEU A 92 1.40 -8.51 28.69
CA LEU A 92 1.28 -7.23 27.99
C LEU A 92 -0.09 -6.59 28.22
N THR A 93 -0.15 -5.65 29.14
CA THR A 93 -1.29 -4.72 29.25
C THR A 93 -1.32 -3.67 28.14
N GLU A 94 -0.16 -3.33 27.61
CA GLU A 94 0.00 -2.37 26.51
C GLU A 94 1.15 -2.81 25.60
N ILE A 95 0.99 -2.60 24.30
CA ILE A 95 2.06 -2.84 23.34
C ILE A 95 3.01 -1.63 23.39
N PRO A 96 4.29 -1.80 23.80
CA PRO A 96 5.25 -0.70 23.78
C PRO A 96 5.57 -0.32 22.34
N VAL A 97 5.16 0.85 21.91
CA VAL A 97 5.44 1.36 20.57
C VAL A 97 6.70 2.22 20.61
N SER A 98 7.77 1.75 20.00
CA SER A 98 8.94 2.55 19.69
C SER A 98 8.98 2.84 18.19
N VAL A 99 9.26 4.09 17.82
CA VAL A 99 9.40 4.48 16.41
C VAL A 99 10.89 4.61 16.09
N PRO A 100 11.52 3.59 15.50
CA PRO A 100 12.93 3.63 15.13
C PRO A 100 13.11 4.43 13.83
N PHE A 101 13.53 5.69 13.94
CA PHE A 101 13.70 6.59 12.78
C PHE A 101 14.68 6.07 11.73
N ALA A 102 15.76 5.39 12.17
CA ALA A 102 16.72 4.81 11.25
C ALA A 102 16.09 3.73 10.36
N GLU A 103 15.30 2.82 10.94
CA GLU A 103 14.63 1.75 10.22
C GLU A 103 13.57 2.31 9.26
N LEU A 104 12.84 3.35 9.67
CA LEU A 104 11.89 4.05 8.80
C LEU A 104 12.58 4.64 7.57
N PHE A 105 13.76 5.25 7.75
CA PHE A 105 14.53 5.78 6.64
C PHE A 105 14.95 4.68 5.65
N PHE A 106 15.44 3.55 6.16
CA PHE A 106 15.78 2.39 5.32
C PHE A 106 14.55 1.81 4.61
N MET A 107 13.40 1.73 5.28
CA MET A 107 12.15 1.28 4.66
C MET A 107 11.70 2.22 3.54
N CYS A 108 11.76 3.53 3.75
CA CYS A 108 11.46 4.51 2.71
C CYS A 108 12.37 4.36 1.49
N GLY A 109 13.67 4.20 1.72
CA GLY A 109 14.65 3.93 0.66
C GLY A 109 14.33 2.63 -0.10
N ALA A 110 14.01 1.56 0.61
CA ALA A 110 13.65 0.28 0.00
C ALA A 110 12.38 0.39 -0.86
N VAL A 111 11.35 1.09 -0.38
CA VAL A 111 10.12 1.33 -1.15
C VAL A 111 10.40 2.12 -2.43
N MET A 112 11.25 3.15 -2.36
CA MET A 112 11.64 3.93 -3.53
C MET A 112 12.42 3.09 -4.55
N LEU A 113 13.38 2.29 -4.09
CA LEU A 113 14.14 1.38 -4.96
C LEU A 113 13.22 0.33 -5.61
N LEU A 114 12.28 -0.24 -4.85
CA LEU A 114 11.30 -1.19 -5.36
C LEU A 114 10.41 -0.54 -6.43
N SER A 115 9.93 0.67 -6.18
CA SER A 115 9.10 1.43 -7.13
C SER A 115 9.83 1.67 -8.45
N LEU A 116 11.11 2.06 -8.39
CA LEU A 116 11.96 2.19 -9.56
C LEU A 116 12.16 0.85 -10.28
N ALA A 117 12.48 -0.22 -9.54
CA ALA A 117 12.72 -1.54 -10.11
C ALA A 117 11.48 -2.08 -10.86
N VAL A 118 10.29 -1.95 -10.27
CA VAL A 118 9.03 -2.35 -10.92
C VAL A 118 8.74 -1.51 -12.17
N SER A 119 9.12 -0.24 -12.18
CA SER A 119 8.91 0.66 -13.31
C SER A 119 9.85 0.42 -14.48
N ILE A 120 11.02 -0.21 -14.26
CA ILE A 120 12.01 -0.52 -15.31
C ILE A 120 11.43 -1.49 -16.36
N LEU A 121 10.72 -2.53 -15.93
CA LEU A 121 10.18 -3.56 -16.83
C LEU A 121 9.23 -2.97 -17.91
N PRO A 122 8.18 -2.21 -17.56
CA PRO A 122 7.32 -1.59 -18.56
C PRO A 122 8.04 -0.49 -19.34
N ALA A 123 8.95 0.25 -18.71
CA ALA A 123 9.71 1.33 -19.34
C ALA A 123 10.59 0.79 -20.48
N VAL A 124 11.35 -0.27 -20.24
CA VAL A 124 12.22 -0.88 -21.27
C VAL A 124 11.39 -1.51 -22.41
N LYS A 125 10.27 -2.17 -22.09
CA LYS A 125 9.37 -2.71 -23.11
C LYS A 125 8.79 -1.59 -23.98
N ALA A 126 8.29 -0.52 -23.38
CA ALA A 126 7.78 0.64 -24.09
C ALA A 126 8.82 1.30 -25.01
N GLY A 127 10.08 1.39 -24.55
CA GLY A 127 11.19 1.91 -25.34
C GLY A 127 11.55 1.03 -26.55
N LYS A 128 11.40 -0.28 -26.48
CA LYS A 128 11.79 -1.25 -27.54
C LYS A 128 10.69 -1.58 -28.54
N GLU A 129 9.41 -1.27 -28.28
CA GLU A 129 8.31 -1.59 -29.20
C GLU A 129 8.45 -0.86 -30.55
N ASN A 130 8.35 -1.59 -31.65
CA ASN A 130 8.39 -1.05 -33.02
C ASN A 130 7.00 -0.55 -33.43
N PRO A 131 6.84 0.74 -33.82
CA PRO A 131 5.56 1.30 -34.19
C PRO A 131 4.89 0.60 -35.38
N LEU A 132 5.68 0.05 -36.32
CA LEU A 132 5.18 -0.65 -37.50
C LEU A 132 4.40 -1.95 -37.21
N GLU A 133 4.75 -2.67 -36.12
CA GLU A 133 4.02 -3.91 -35.76
C GLU A 133 2.65 -3.62 -35.15
N ILE A 134 2.47 -2.48 -34.51
CA ILE A 134 1.22 -2.10 -33.86
C ILE A 134 0.17 -1.72 -34.91
N PHE A 135 0.57 -1.01 -35.97
CA PHE A 135 -0.34 -0.65 -37.07
C PHE A 135 -0.71 -1.84 -37.97
N ARG A 136 0.08 -2.90 -38.01
CA ARG A 136 -0.20 -4.11 -38.83
C ARG A 136 -1.17 -5.09 -38.16
N LYS A 137 -1.37 -4.99 -36.84
CA LYS A 137 -2.25 -5.88 -36.04
C LYS A 137 -3.59 -5.24 -35.65
N SER A 138 -3.86 -4.02 -36.12
CA SER A 138 -5.11 -3.30 -35.90
C SER A 138 -5.94 -3.27 -37.16
#